data_8255b35e02ade2b130cc09cafc640ed1
#
_entry.id   8255b35e02ade2b130cc09cafc640ed1
#
_cell.length_a   1.000
_cell.length_b   1.000
_cell.length_c   1.000
_cell.angle_alpha   90.00
_cell.angle_beta   90.00
_cell.angle_gamma   90.00
#
_symmetry.space_group_name_H-M   'P 1'
#
loop_
_entity.id
_entity.type
_entity.pdbx_description
1 polymer ?
#
loop_
_entity_poly.entity_id
_entity_poly.type
_entity_poly.pdbx_seq_one_letter_code
_entity_poly.pdbx_strand_id
1 'polypeptide(L)'
;MKVKKVVCAPGKTGFFFDDQKAIKAGAKNDGAFYIGTPLTPGFTQVRQAGESISVMFILENGAIAYGDCAAVQYSGAGGRDPLFLAKDFIPVIEKEIAPLYEGKEITSFREMADLVDKAISPSTGKIYHTAIRYGVTQACLDAVAKSQSKLMAQVVANEYGTEVSKKIIPIFSQSGDDRYLNADKMIMKCADVLPHALFNHVETKVGLKGEKIKEYVGWLRNRVLELRPCECYNPIFHIDVYGTLGIVFNNDFEA
;
A
#
# COMPACT_ATOMS: atom_id res chain seq x y z
N MET A 1 4.44 -23.00 -21.39
CA MET A 1 5.57 -22.68 -20.45
C MET A 1 5.12 -22.96 -19.04
N LYS A 2 6.00 -23.56 -18.22
CA LYS A 2 5.64 -23.96 -16.84
C LYS A 2 6.41 -23.17 -15.79
N VAL A 3 5.84 -23.07 -14.60
CA VAL A 3 6.58 -22.67 -13.40
C VAL A 3 7.43 -23.86 -12.96
N LYS A 4 8.75 -23.73 -13.03
CA LYS A 4 9.68 -24.80 -12.66
C LYS A 4 9.85 -24.87 -11.14
N LYS A 5 9.94 -23.73 -10.48
CA LYS A 5 10.18 -23.65 -9.04
C LYS A 5 9.68 -22.32 -8.47
N VAL A 6 9.21 -22.32 -7.23
CA VAL A 6 8.92 -21.12 -6.43
C VAL A 6 9.99 -20.98 -5.36
N VAL A 7 10.56 -19.78 -5.25
CA VAL A 7 11.62 -19.45 -4.29
C VAL A 7 11.25 -18.17 -3.54
N CYS A 8 11.59 -18.10 -2.26
CA CYS A 8 11.33 -16.93 -1.43
C CYS A 8 12.64 -16.36 -0.87
N ALA A 9 12.65 -15.05 -0.66
CA ALA A 9 13.71 -14.35 0.05
C ALA A 9 13.12 -13.32 1.01
N PRO A 10 13.65 -13.22 2.27
CA PRO A 10 13.22 -12.19 3.20
C PRO A 10 13.72 -10.81 2.76
N GLY A 11 12.92 -9.78 3.02
CA GLY A 11 13.23 -8.40 2.73
C GLY A 11 12.72 -7.45 3.81
N LYS A 12 12.89 -6.15 3.57
CA LYS A 12 12.37 -5.08 4.40
C LYS A 12 11.50 -4.16 3.56
N THR A 13 10.45 -3.60 4.18
CA THR A 13 9.61 -2.59 3.55
C THR A 13 10.23 -1.19 3.72
N GLY A 14 9.73 -0.22 2.95
CA GLY A 14 10.12 1.18 3.09
C GLY A 14 9.44 1.93 4.25
N PHE A 15 8.70 1.24 5.13
CA PHE A 15 8.00 1.81 6.28
C PHE A 15 8.05 0.88 7.49
N PHE A 16 7.62 1.39 8.64
CA PHE A 16 7.57 0.64 9.89
C PHE A 16 6.25 -0.11 10.06
N PHE A 17 6.28 -1.18 10.88
CA PHE A 17 5.10 -1.75 11.49
C PHE A 17 4.87 -1.11 12.85
N ASP A 18 3.62 -0.65 13.10
CA ASP A 18 3.21 0.02 14.32
C ASP A 18 2.19 -0.82 15.08
N ASP A 19 2.46 -1.09 16.35
CA ASP A 19 1.51 -1.72 17.24
C ASP A 19 0.41 -0.73 17.65
N GLN A 20 -0.66 -0.68 16.86
CA GLN A 20 -1.80 0.20 17.10
C GLN A 20 -2.47 -0.01 18.46
N LYS A 21 -2.43 -1.22 19.00
CA LYS A 21 -2.99 -1.50 20.32
C LYS A 21 -2.19 -0.80 21.40
N ALA A 22 -0.87 -0.85 21.33
CA ALA A 22 0.01 -0.15 22.25
C ALA A 22 -0.08 1.38 22.10
N ILE A 23 -0.14 1.88 20.85
CA ILE A 23 -0.28 3.33 20.59
C ILE A 23 -1.60 3.85 21.19
N LYS A 24 -2.73 3.17 20.96
CA LYS A 24 -4.03 3.52 21.53
C LYS A 24 -4.06 3.39 23.06
N ALA A 25 -3.25 2.53 23.63
CA ALA A 25 -3.10 2.38 25.09
C ALA A 25 -2.17 3.44 25.72
N GLY A 26 -1.65 4.38 24.93
CA GLY A 26 -0.89 5.53 25.42
C GLY A 26 0.62 5.44 25.25
N ALA A 27 1.13 4.59 24.37
CA ALA A 27 2.54 4.62 24.00
C ALA A 27 2.90 6.00 23.44
N LYS A 28 3.97 6.61 23.97
CA LYS A 28 4.35 7.98 23.64
C LYS A 28 5.24 8.01 22.39
N ASN A 29 4.96 8.94 21.49
CA ASN A 29 5.84 9.20 20.36
C ASN A 29 7.14 9.87 20.84
N ASP A 30 8.27 9.40 20.32
CA ASP A 30 9.60 9.98 20.51
C ASP A 30 10.29 10.09 19.14
N GLY A 31 9.93 11.10 18.39
CA GLY A 31 10.42 11.31 17.02
C GLY A 31 10.04 10.15 16.08
N ALA A 32 11.05 9.39 15.63
CA ALA A 32 10.83 8.26 14.74
C ALA A 32 10.36 6.98 15.45
N PHE A 33 10.34 6.96 16.79
CA PHE A 33 10.06 5.79 17.61
C PHE A 33 8.86 6.00 18.53
N TYR A 34 8.48 4.94 19.26
CA TYR A 34 7.53 4.99 20.35
C TYR A 34 8.14 4.40 21.62
N ILE A 35 7.89 5.07 22.75
CA ILE A 35 8.23 4.57 24.07
C ILE A 35 7.01 3.84 24.63
N GLY A 36 7.19 2.58 25.02
CA GLY A 36 6.12 1.75 25.57
C GLY A 36 6.39 0.26 25.36
N THR A 37 5.50 -0.55 25.90
CA THR A 37 5.55 -2.01 25.76
C THR A 37 4.59 -2.43 24.63
N PRO A 38 5.01 -3.29 23.68
CA PRO A 38 4.12 -3.81 22.68
C PRO A 38 3.01 -4.68 23.29
N LEU A 39 1.81 -4.61 22.72
CA LEU A 39 0.62 -5.33 23.21
C LEU A 39 0.08 -6.34 22.18
N THR A 40 0.44 -6.20 20.91
CA THR A 40 0.02 -7.13 19.85
C THR A 40 1.05 -8.26 19.71
N PRO A 41 0.61 -9.53 19.67
CA PRO A 41 1.53 -10.66 19.50
C PRO A 41 2.42 -10.51 18.26
N GLY A 42 3.69 -10.88 18.40
CA GLY A 42 4.70 -10.80 17.34
C GLY A 42 5.51 -9.50 17.32
N PHE A 43 5.00 -8.41 17.88
CA PHE A 43 5.76 -7.19 18.05
C PHE A 43 6.82 -7.31 19.16
N THR A 44 8.03 -6.86 18.87
CA THR A 44 9.13 -6.74 19.85
C THR A 44 9.31 -5.31 20.36
N GLN A 45 8.82 -4.35 19.61
CA GLN A 45 8.78 -2.92 19.92
C GLN A 45 7.45 -2.35 19.44
N VAL A 46 7.00 -1.22 19.98
CA VAL A 46 5.76 -0.56 19.56
C VAL A 46 5.84 -0.14 18.07
N ARG A 47 7.02 0.27 17.62
CA ARG A 47 7.35 0.48 16.21
C ARG A 47 8.59 -0.32 15.85
N GLN A 48 8.50 -1.15 14.84
CA GLN A 48 9.61 -1.95 14.33
C GLN A 48 9.71 -1.88 12.82
N ALA A 49 10.89 -2.22 12.26
CA ALA A 49 11.08 -2.26 10.82
C ALA A 49 10.07 -3.21 10.15
N GLY A 50 9.40 -2.76 9.11
CA GLY A 50 8.50 -3.59 8.34
C GLY A 50 9.26 -4.65 7.55
N GLU A 51 8.72 -5.87 7.48
CA GLU A 51 9.27 -6.98 6.72
C GLU A 51 8.47 -7.25 5.46
N SER A 52 9.15 -7.80 4.45
CA SER A 52 8.56 -8.27 3.21
C SER A 52 9.14 -9.63 2.84
N ILE A 53 8.50 -10.30 1.89
CA ILE A 53 9.02 -11.54 1.28
C ILE A 53 8.93 -11.36 -0.22
N SER A 54 10.08 -11.42 -0.91
CA SER A 54 10.09 -11.53 -2.36
C SER A 54 9.79 -12.96 -2.77
N VAL A 55 8.80 -13.14 -3.63
CA VAL A 55 8.41 -14.42 -4.24
C VAL A 55 8.90 -14.43 -5.67
N MET A 56 9.64 -15.48 -6.04
CA MET A 56 10.22 -15.64 -7.37
C MET A 56 9.70 -16.93 -8.01
N PHE A 57 9.02 -16.81 -9.14
CA PHE A 57 8.66 -17.94 -9.99
C PHE A 57 9.76 -18.15 -11.03
N ILE A 58 10.55 -19.20 -10.87
CA ILE A 58 11.53 -19.62 -11.87
C ILE A 58 10.79 -20.37 -12.96
N LEU A 59 10.81 -19.83 -14.18
CA LEU A 59 10.12 -20.39 -15.31
C LEU A 59 10.99 -21.44 -16.04
N GLU A 60 10.36 -22.30 -16.82
CA GLU A 60 11.00 -23.39 -17.55
C GLU A 60 12.12 -22.92 -18.49
N ASN A 61 11.98 -21.73 -19.09
CA ASN A 61 12.98 -21.09 -19.94
C ASN A 61 14.10 -20.35 -19.17
N GLY A 62 14.10 -20.42 -17.84
CA GLY A 62 15.08 -19.74 -16.98
C GLY A 62 14.73 -18.30 -16.62
N ALA A 63 13.67 -17.70 -17.18
CA ALA A 63 13.20 -16.39 -16.75
C ALA A 63 12.68 -16.46 -15.31
N ILE A 64 12.76 -15.34 -14.59
CA ILE A 64 12.26 -15.24 -13.21
C ILE A 64 11.15 -14.19 -13.19
N ALA A 65 9.98 -14.57 -12.68
CA ALA A 65 8.89 -13.66 -12.42
C ALA A 65 8.85 -13.31 -10.93
N TYR A 66 8.56 -12.06 -10.61
CA TYR A 66 8.69 -11.50 -9.28
C TYR A 66 7.36 -10.99 -8.72
N GLY A 67 7.22 -11.10 -7.40
CA GLY A 67 6.21 -10.42 -6.63
C GLY A 67 6.68 -10.24 -5.20
N ASP A 68 6.22 -9.19 -4.55
CA ASP A 68 6.62 -8.85 -3.19
C ASP A 68 5.43 -8.90 -2.24
N CYS A 69 5.50 -9.81 -1.25
CA CYS A 69 4.54 -9.88 -0.15
C CYS A 69 4.86 -8.77 0.84
N ALA A 70 4.08 -7.71 0.82
CA ALA A 70 4.21 -6.58 1.73
C ALA A 70 2.90 -6.32 2.46
N ALA A 71 2.94 -6.25 3.79
CA ALA A 71 1.78 -5.97 4.62
C ALA A 71 1.66 -4.47 4.92
N VAL A 72 0.48 -4.07 5.39
CA VAL A 72 0.24 -2.70 5.82
C VAL A 72 0.85 -2.43 7.19
N GLN A 73 1.07 -1.14 7.47
CA GLN A 73 1.70 -0.63 8.69
C GLN A 73 0.98 -1.06 10.00
N TYR A 74 -0.35 -1.17 9.99
CA TYR A 74 -1.17 -1.39 11.18
C TYR A 74 -1.67 -2.83 11.27
N SER A 75 -0.78 -3.79 11.23
CA SER A 75 -1.10 -5.20 11.30
C SER A 75 -1.78 -5.58 12.63
N GLY A 76 -2.67 -6.55 12.60
CA GLY A 76 -3.37 -7.09 13.78
C GLY A 76 -4.43 -6.17 14.39
N ALA A 77 -4.71 -5.00 13.81
CA ALA A 77 -5.72 -4.04 14.29
C ALA A 77 -6.92 -3.97 13.35
N GLY A 78 -8.12 -3.77 13.91
CA GLY A 78 -9.33 -3.50 13.12
C GLY A 78 -9.71 -4.61 12.14
N GLY A 79 -9.50 -5.87 12.50
CA GLY A 79 -9.79 -7.03 11.64
C GLY A 79 -8.76 -7.29 10.53
N ARG A 80 -7.64 -6.59 10.55
CA ARG A 80 -6.52 -6.85 9.62
C ARG A 80 -5.80 -8.15 9.97
N ASP A 81 -5.09 -8.67 8.97
CA ASP A 81 -4.20 -9.81 9.12
C ASP A 81 -3.17 -9.60 10.24
N PRO A 82 -2.62 -10.66 10.84
CA PRO A 82 -1.59 -10.57 11.88
C PRO A 82 -0.33 -9.90 11.36
N LEU A 83 0.62 -9.62 12.27
CA LEU A 83 1.92 -9.06 11.91
C LEU A 83 2.64 -9.98 10.90
N PHE A 84 3.11 -9.38 9.81
CA PHE A 84 3.75 -10.11 8.71
C PHE A 84 5.27 -10.19 8.94
N LEU A 85 5.74 -11.35 9.42
CA LEU A 85 7.17 -11.60 9.62
C LEU A 85 7.67 -12.68 8.66
N ALA A 86 8.79 -12.43 8.00
CA ALA A 86 9.34 -13.34 6.99
C ALA A 86 9.60 -14.74 7.55
N LYS A 87 10.09 -14.84 8.79
CA LYS A 87 10.34 -16.13 9.46
C LYS A 87 9.09 -17.00 9.63
N ASP A 88 7.92 -16.37 9.76
CA ASP A 88 6.66 -17.07 10.01
C ASP A 88 5.98 -17.47 8.68
N PHE A 89 6.13 -16.66 7.62
CA PHE A 89 5.40 -16.84 6.38
C PHE A 89 6.20 -17.43 5.21
N ILE A 90 7.53 -17.37 5.22
CA ILE A 90 8.34 -18.14 4.22
C ILE A 90 8.00 -19.63 4.26
N PRO A 91 7.95 -20.31 5.43
CA PRO A 91 7.56 -21.71 5.47
C PRO A 91 6.14 -22.01 4.95
N VAL A 92 5.21 -21.07 5.10
CA VAL A 92 3.85 -21.19 4.55
C VAL A 92 3.89 -21.13 3.03
N ILE A 93 4.63 -20.18 2.47
CA ILE A 93 4.78 -20.06 1.00
C ILE A 93 5.44 -21.29 0.42
N GLU A 94 6.53 -21.77 1.02
CA GLU A 94 7.27 -22.95 0.51
C GLU A 94 6.46 -24.24 0.60
N LYS A 95 5.72 -24.46 1.69
CA LYS A 95 5.01 -25.72 1.92
C LYS A 95 3.59 -25.75 1.37
N GLU A 96 2.90 -24.63 1.32
CA GLU A 96 1.48 -24.59 0.98
C GLU A 96 1.20 -23.88 -0.35
N ILE A 97 1.98 -22.82 -0.70
CA ILE A 97 1.76 -22.05 -1.92
C ILE A 97 2.57 -22.59 -3.09
N ALA A 98 3.86 -22.89 -2.90
CA ALA A 98 4.72 -23.38 -3.97
C ALA A 98 4.13 -24.62 -4.69
N PRO A 99 3.55 -25.61 -3.99
CA PRO A 99 2.90 -26.75 -4.65
C PRO A 99 1.69 -26.41 -5.52
N LEU A 100 1.07 -25.24 -5.31
CA LEU A 100 -0.02 -24.78 -6.17
C LEU A 100 0.45 -24.39 -7.57
N TYR A 101 1.73 -24.09 -7.75
CA TYR A 101 2.28 -23.53 -8.97
C TYR A 101 3.36 -24.38 -9.62
N GLU A 102 4.20 -25.06 -8.83
CA GLU A 102 5.32 -25.87 -9.37
C GLU A 102 4.83 -26.96 -10.31
N GLY A 103 5.43 -27.02 -11.49
CA GLY A 103 5.07 -27.96 -12.56
C GLY A 103 3.84 -27.57 -13.38
N LYS A 104 3.08 -26.54 -12.97
CA LYS A 104 1.88 -26.12 -13.71
C LYS A 104 2.21 -25.28 -14.93
N GLU A 105 1.35 -25.42 -15.94
CA GLU A 105 1.34 -24.53 -17.11
C GLU A 105 0.94 -23.12 -16.71
N ILE A 106 1.61 -22.13 -17.28
CA ILE A 106 1.23 -20.74 -17.19
C ILE A 106 0.09 -20.50 -18.17
N THR A 107 -1.10 -20.22 -17.64
CA THR A 107 -2.33 -19.98 -18.40
C THR A 107 -2.65 -18.48 -18.45
N SER A 108 -3.82 -18.07 -17.99
CA SER A 108 -4.18 -16.65 -17.83
C SER A 108 -3.80 -16.12 -16.45
N PHE A 109 -3.64 -14.81 -16.33
CA PHE A 109 -3.38 -14.18 -15.02
C PHE A 109 -4.51 -14.49 -14.03
N ARG A 110 -5.77 -14.38 -14.48
CA ARG A 110 -6.94 -14.63 -13.62
C ARG A 110 -6.96 -16.05 -13.07
N GLU A 111 -6.71 -17.06 -13.90
CA GLU A 111 -6.67 -18.47 -13.47
C GLU A 111 -5.50 -18.72 -12.51
N MET A 112 -4.33 -18.18 -12.82
CA MET A 112 -3.16 -18.30 -11.94
C MET A 112 -3.38 -17.59 -10.59
N ALA A 113 -3.97 -16.41 -10.59
CA ALA A 113 -4.29 -15.67 -9.36
C ALA A 113 -5.33 -16.40 -8.51
N ASP A 114 -6.36 -16.96 -9.13
CA ASP A 114 -7.42 -17.73 -8.46
C ASP A 114 -6.87 -18.92 -7.64
N LEU A 115 -5.73 -19.48 -8.02
CA LEU A 115 -5.11 -20.59 -7.27
C LEU A 115 -4.77 -20.22 -5.83
N VAL A 116 -4.26 -19.00 -5.59
CA VAL A 116 -3.95 -18.55 -4.24
C VAL A 116 -5.10 -17.80 -3.60
N ASP A 117 -5.88 -17.05 -4.39
CA ASP A 117 -6.97 -16.23 -3.87
C ASP A 117 -8.15 -17.04 -3.31
N LYS A 118 -8.42 -18.21 -3.91
CA LYS A 118 -9.48 -19.13 -3.49
C LYS A 118 -9.00 -20.25 -2.57
N ALA A 119 -7.69 -20.41 -2.40
CA ALA A 119 -7.14 -21.49 -1.58
C ALA A 119 -7.33 -21.21 -0.10
N ILE A 120 -7.60 -22.30 0.62
CA ILE A 120 -7.67 -22.32 2.09
C ILE A 120 -6.36 -22.94 2.60
N SER A 121 -5.70 -22.23 3.50
CA SER A 121 -4.47 -22.73 4.12
C SER A 121 -4.78 -23.98 4.97
N PRO A 122 -4.10 -25.10 4.70
CA PRO A 122 -4.25 -26.33 5.49
C PRO A 122 -3.89 -26.14 6.97
N SER A 123 -2.94 -25.26 7.25
CA SER A 123 -2.46 -25.01 8.62
C SER A 123 -3.40 -24.15 9.46
N THR A 124 -4.21 -23.28 8.84
CA THR A 124 -5.06 -22.33 9.57
C THR A 124 -6.56 -22.54 9.33
N GLY A 125 -6.96 -23.25 8.29
CA GLY A 125 -8.35 -23.39 7.85
C GLY A 125 -8.96 -22.08 7.31
N LYS A 126 -8.15 -21.08 6.98
CA LYS A 126 -8.56 -19.76 6.50
C LYS A 126 -7.90 -19.43 5.16
N ILE A 127 -8.40 -18.40 4.49
CA ILE A 127 -7.69 -17.79 3.35
C ILE A 127 -6.29 -17.33 3.78
N TYR A 128 -5.36 -17.31 2.85
CA TYR A 128 -4.01 -16.85 3.12
C TYR A 128 -3.97 -15.36 3.47
N HIS A 129 -2.95 -14.98 4.23
CA HIS A 129 -2.64 -13.59 4.55
C HIS A 129 -2.66 -12.71 3.29
N THR A 130 -3.30 -11.54 3.36
CA THR A 130 -3.47 -10.64 2.22
C THR A 130 -2.12 -10.28 1.56
N ALA A 131 -1.05 -10.11 2.35
CA ALA A 131 0.29 -9.85 1.80
C ALA A 131 0.81 -11.00 0.93
N ILE A 132 0.55 -12.26 1.31
CA ILE A 132 0.93 -13.43 0.50
C ILE A 132 0.15 -13.42 -0.81
N ARG A 133 -1.18 -13.28 -0.73
CA ARG A 133 -2.04 -13.24 -1.92
C ARG A 133 -1.60 -12.13 -2.87
N TYR A 134 -1.34 -10.94 -2.33
CA TYR A 134 -0.86 -9.78 -3.08
C TYR A 134 0.47 -10.06 -3.81
N GLY A 135 1.51 -10.53 -3.11
CA GLY A 135 2.80 -10.79 -3.73
C GLY A 135 2.78 -11.97 -4.71
N VAL A 136 2.07 -13.05 -4.37
CA VAL A 136 1.96 -14.22 -5.26
C VAL A 136 1.19 -13.88 -6.55
N THR A 137 0.10 -13.10 -6.47
CA THR A 137 -0.63 -12.68 -7.67
C THR A 137 0.17 -11.71 -8.54
N GLN A 138 1.05 -10.89 -7.97
CA GLN A 138 2.03 -10.12 -8.75
C GLN A 138 2.99 -11.03 -9.53
N ALA A 139 3.56 -12.05 -8.87
CA ALA A 139 4.42 -13.02 -9.53
C ALA A 139 3.68 -13.78 -10.63
N CYS A 140 2.39 -14.10 -10.45
CA CYS A 140 1.53 -14.68 -11.48
C CYS A 140 1.42 -13.76 -12.70
N LEU A 141 1.12 -12.48 -12.47
CA LEU A 141 0.97 -11.50 -13.55
C LEU A 141 2.28 -11.32 -14.33
N ASP A 142 3.41 -11.23 -13.63
CA ASP A 142 4.73 -11.11 -14.25
C ASP A 142 5.11 -12.38 -15.03
N ALA A 143 4.76 -13.57 -14.50
CA ALA A 143 4.99 -14.85 -15.19
C ALA A 143 4.18 -14.92 -16.50
N VAL A 144 2.91 -14.56 -16.46
CA VAL A 144 2.05 -14.52 -17.66
C VAL A 144 2.58 -13.52 -18.69
N ALA A 145 2.95 -12.32 -18.24
CA ALA A 145 3.51 -11.29 -19.11
C ALA A 145 4.79 -11.79 -19.81
N LYS A 146 5.71 -12.40 -19.07
CA LYS A 146 6.96 -12.97 -19.61
C LYS A 146 6.70 -14.15 -20.53
N SER A 147 5.75 -15.03 -20.19
CA SER A 147 5.40 -16.17 -21.04
C SER A 147 4.84 -15.77 -22.41
N GLN A 148 4.18 -14.61 -22.46
CA GLN A 148 3.56 -14.06 -23.67
C GLN A 148 4.38 -12.97 -24.36
N SER A 149 5.56 -12.62 -23.83
CA SER A 149 6.37 -11.47 -24.30
C SER A 149 5.58 -10.15 -24.34
N LYS A 150 4.76 -9.92 -23.30
CA LYS A 150 3.91 -8.73 -23.13
C LYS A 150 4.30 -7.96 -21.88
N LEU A 151 3.84 -6.71 -21.80
CA LEU A 151 3.84 -5.96 -20.56
C LEU A 151 2.69 -6.43 -19.66
N MET A 152 2.85 -6.35 -18.34
CA MET A 152 1.78 -6.68 -17.37
C MET A 152 0.49 -5.89 -17.64
N ALA A 153 0.61 -4.60 -18.00
CA ALA A 153 -0.55 -3.78 -18.37
C ALA A 153 -1.31 -4.32 -19.60
N GLN A 154 -0.60 -4.90 -20.58
CA GLN A 154 -1.22 -5.52 -21.74
C GLN A 154 -1.95 -6.83 -21.39
N VAL A 155 -1.38 -7.61 -20.47
CA VAL A 155 -2.04 -8.83 -19.96
C VAL A 155 -3.35 -8.45 -19.26
N VAL A 156 -3.30 -7.49 -18.33
CA VAL A 156 -4.51 -7.01 -17.63
C VAL A 156 -5.54 -6.47 -18.60
N ALA A 157 -5.14 -5.59 -19.54
CA ALA A 157 -6.05 -5.03 -20.51
C ALA A 157 -6.75 -6.12 -21.34
N ASN A 158 -5.99 -7.11 -21.82
CA ASN A 158 -6.54 -8.20 -22.63
C ASN A 158 -7.53 -9.08 -21.83
N GLU A 159 -7.18 -9.45 -20.59
CA GLU A 159 -8.00 -10.36 -19.80
C GLU A 159 -9.27 -9.71 -19.21
N TYR A 160 -9.26 -8.38 -19.06
CA TYR A 160 -10.41 -7.61 -18.58
C TYR A 160 -11.18 -6.87 -19.68
N GLY A 161 -10.83 -7.10 -20.95
CA GLY A 161 -11.55 -6.51 -22.09
C GLY A 161 -11.41 -4.99 -22.16
N THR A 162 -10.25 -4.46 -21.76
CA THR A 162 -9.92 -3.03 -21.79
C THR A 162 -8.70 -2.77 -22.68
N GLU A 163 -8.30 -1.52 -22.79
CA GLU A 163 -7.12 -1.11 -23.55
C GLU A 163 -6.09 -0.46 -22.63
N VAL A 164 -4.80 -0.59 -22.98
CA VAL A 164 -3.73 0.15 -22.29
C VAL A 164 -3.90 1.63 -22.60
N SER A 165 -4.18 2.41 -21.57
CA SER A 165 -4.34 3.86 -21.70
C SER A 165 -3.05 4.51 -22.21
N LYS A 166 -3.19 5.43 -23.18
CA LYS A 166 -2.11 6.32 -23.64
C LYS A 166 -2.06 7.64 -22.87
N LYS A 167 -3.02 7.87 -21.96
CA LYS A 167 -3.04 9.08 -21.14
C LYS A 167 -1.99 9.00 -20.07
N ILE A 168 -1.30 10.11 -19.83
CA ILE A 168 -0.37 10.24 -18.71
C ILE A 168 -1.19 10.16 -17.41
N ILE A 169 -0.73 9.33 -16.47
CA ILE A 169 -1.33 9.25 -15.13
C ILE A 169 -0.85 10.47 -14.34
N PRO A 170 -1.77 11.26 -13.75
CA PRO A 170 -1.40 12.39 -12.92
C PRO A 170 -0.52 11.97 -11.75
N ILE A 171 0.51 12.77 -11.46
CA ILE A 171 1.40 12.53 -10.33
C ILE A 171 0.73 13.02 -9.06
N PHE A 172 0.41 12.08 -8.18
CA PHE A 172 -0.07 12.33 -6.82
C PHE A 172 1.10 12.37 -5.83
N SER A 173 1.09 13.33 -4.91
CA SER A 173 2.13 13.47 -3.89
C SER A 173 1.55 13.69 -2.49
N GLN A 174 2.29 13.27 -1.47
CA GLN A 174 1.87 13.29 -0.07
C GLN A 174 2.80 14.17 0.77
N SER A 175 2.23 15.12 1.52
CA SER A 175 2.97 15.96 2.46
C SER A 175 3.08 15.36 3.86
N GLY A 176 2.19 14.44 4.21
CA GLY A 176 2.04 13.98 5.57
C GLY A 176 1.67 15.11 6.53
N ASP A 177 2.31 15.14 7.69
CA ASP A 177 2.10 16.18 8.70
C ASP A 177 2.81 17.50 8.37
N ASP A 178 3.92 17.48 7.62
CA ASP A 178 4.61 18.69 7.15
C ASP A 178 3.93 19.27 5.90
N ARG A 179 2.68 19.67 6.07
CA ARG A 179 1.80 20.07 4.98
C ARG A 179 2.10 21.44 4.38
N TYR A 180 2.90 22.27 5.04
CA TYR A 180 3.28 23.60 4.54
C TYR A 180 4.55 23.52 3.67
N LEU A 181 5.70 23.18 4.25
CA LEU A 181 6.99 23.12 3.55
C LEU A 181 6.98 22.08 2.41
N ASN A 182 6.34 20.94 2.63
CA ASN A 182 6.28 19.92 1.58
C ASN A 182 5.34 20.33 0.43
N ALA A 183 4.29 21.11 0.69
CA ALA A 183 3.44 21.66 -0.38
C ALA A 183 4.26 22.57 -1.32
N ASP A 184 5.13 23.41 -0.81
CA ASP A 184 6.02 24.26 -1.63
C ASP A 184 6.88 23.43 -2.58
N LYS A 185 7.50 22.36 -2.07
CA LYS A 185 8.30 21.44 -2.90
C LYS A 185 7.48 20.77 -4.01
N MET A 186 6.22 20.40 -3.73
CA MET A 186 5.31 19.79 -4.70
C MET A 186 4.90 20.76 -5.79
N ILE A 187 4.58 22.02 -5.42
CA ILE A 187 4.25 23.08 -6.36
C ILE A 187 5.43 23.34 -7.29
N MET A 188 6.63 23.52 -6.73
CA MET A 188 7.86 23.77 -7.51
C MET A 188 8.21 22.62 -8.46
N LYS A 189 7.80 21.37 -8.11
CA LYS A 189 8.00 20.18 -8.96
C LYS A 189 6.80 19.89 -9.86
N CYS A 190 5.80 20.74 -9.89
CA CYS A 190 4.59 20.61 -10.71
C CYS A 190 3.84 19.27 -10.51
N ALA A 191 3.69 18.83 -9.25
CA ALA A 191 2.84 17.67 -8.97
C ALA A 191 1.40 17.97 -9.37
N ASP A 192 0.72 17.03 -10.05
CA ASP A 192 -0.62 17.25 -10.56
C ASP A 192 -1.68 17.25 -9.45
N VAL A 193 -1.48 16.44 -8.41
CA VAL A 193 -2.38 16.31 -7.26
C VAL A 193 -1.57 16.47 -5.98
N LEU A 194 -1.93 17.45 -5.19
CA LEU A 194 -1.20 17.82 -3.96
C LEU A 194 -2.16 18.43 -2.91
N PRO A 195 -1.75 18.57 -1.66
CA PRO A 195 -0.57 17.99 -1.04
C PRO A 195 -0.85 16.68 -0.29
N HIS A 196 -2.08 16.13 -0.33
CA HIS A 196 -2.54 15.06 0.58
C HIS A 196 -2.21 15.41 2.04
N ALA A 197 -2.62 16.61 2.44
CA ALA A 197 -2.38 17.09 3.81
C ALA A 197 -3.24 16.34 4.81
N LEU A 198 -2.64 15.90 5.92
CA LEU A 198 -3.35 15.14 6.95
C LEU A 198 -4.13 16.06 7.88
N PHE A 199 -5.47 15.93 7.89
CA PHE A 199 -6.40 16.62 8.77
C PHE A 199 -7.09 15.62 9.71
N ASN A 200 -6.30 14.82 10.40
CA ASN A 200 -6.70 13.70 11.24
C ASN A 200 -6.96 14.07 12.71
N HIS A 201 -7.06 15.35 13.05
CA HIS A 201 -7.35 15.84 14.40
C HIS A 201 -8.27 17.06 14.34
N VAL A 202 -9.43 16.99 15.00
CA VAL A 202 -10.44 18.04 14.94
C VAL A 202 -9.89 19.37 15.48
N GLU A 203 -9.52 19.43 16.75
CA GLU A 203 -9.19 20.69 17.43
C GLU A 203 -7.95 21.38 16.84
N THR A 204 -6.91 20.62 16.53
CA THR A 204 -5.62 21.19 16.13
C THR A 204 -5.47 21.41 14.63
N LYS A 205 -6.19 20.65 13.80
CA LYS A 205 -6.01 20.68 12.34
C LYS A 205 -7.25 21.12 11.56
N VAL A 206 -8.44 20.67 11.94
CA VAL A 206 -9.69 21.03 11.25
C VAL A 206 -10.31 22.30 11.79
N GLY A 207 -10.32 22.47 13.11
CA GLY A 207 -11.10 23.47 13.83
C GLY A 207 -12.52 22.98 14.15
N LEU A 208 -13.12 23.51 15.21
CA LEU A 208 -14.44 23.09 15.67
C LEU A 208 -15.59 23.45 14.71
N LYS A 209 -15.33 24.33 13.75
CA LYS A 209 -16.26 24.75 12.68
C LYS A 209 -15.63 24.63 11.29
N GLY A 210 -14.56 23.85 11.15
CA GLY A 210 -13.83 23.72 9.90
C GLY A 210 -12.99 24.95 9.52
N GLU A 211 -12.78 25.91 10.43
CA GLU A 211 -12.09 27.16 10.16
C GLU A 211 -10.63 26.93 9.76
N LYS A 212 -9.92 26.02 10.43
CA LYS A 212 -8.49 25.78 10.15
C LYS A 212 -8.25 25.08 8.81
N ILE A 213 -9.15 24.19 8.39
CA ILE A 213 -9.05 23.59 7.05
C ILE A 213 -9.33 24.62 5.96
N LYS A 214 -10.30 25.53 6.17
CA LYS A 214 -10.57 26.64 5.24
C LYS A 214 -9.37 27.58 5.10
N GLU A 215 -8.74 27.96 6.22
CA GLU A 215 -7.51 28.76 6.24
C GLU A 215 -6.38 28.07 5.45
N TYR A 216 -6.19 26.78 5.69
CA TYR A 216 -5.16 26.01 4.99
C TYR A 216 -5.41 25.95 3.48
N VAL A 217 -6.63 25.67 3.05
CA VAL A 217 -6.97 25.64 1.61
C VAL A 217 -6.78 27.02 0.97
N GLY A 218 -7.16 28.09 1.67
CA GLY A 218 -6.91 29.47 1.24
C GLY A 218 -5.42 29.77 1.10
N TRP A 219 -4.62 29.39 2.11
CA TRP A 219 -3.18 29.50 2.07
C TRP A 219 -2.59 28.70 0.88
N LEU A 220 -2.99 27.44 0.71
CA LEU A 220 -2.49 26.57 -0.36
C LEU A 220 -2.77 27.16 -1.75
N ARG A 221 -3.99 27.67 -1.97
CA ARG A 221 -4.34 28.38 -3.21
C ARG A 221 -3.40 29.55 -3.48
N ASN A 222 -3.20 30.41 -2.49
CA ASN A 222 -2.31 31.56 -2.64
C ASN A 222 -0.86 31.13 -2.89
N ARG A 223 -0.42 30.08 -2.21
CA ARG A 223 0.93 29.53 -2.39
C ARG A 223 1.15 28.95 -3.79
N VAL A 224 0.13 28.30 -4.37
CA VAL A 224 0.17 27.86 -5.78
C VAL A 224 0.31 29.05 -6.70
N LEU A 225 -0.48 30.10 -6.51
CA LEU A 225 -0.40 31.33 -7.34
C LEU A 225 0.96 32.02 -7.26
N GLU A 226 1.62 31.97 -6.10
CA GLU A 226 2.92 32.58 -5.85
C GLU A 226 4.07 31.75 -6.48
N LEU A 227 4.05 30.43 -6.34
CA LEU A 227 5.17 29.55 -6.67
C LEU A 227 5.03 28.82 -8.02
N ARG A 228 3.87 28.84 -8.68
CA ARG A 228 3.67 28.14 -9.94
C ARG A 228 4.62 28.65 -11.03
N PRO A 229 5.23 27.75 -11.84
CA PRO A 229 6.17 28.17 -12.89
C PRO A 229 5.49 28.86 -14.07
N CYS A 230 4.19 28.65 -14.27
CA CYS A 230 3.36 29.28 -15.32
C CYS A 230 1.89 29.30 -14.89
N GLU A 231 1.09 30.14 -15.54
CA GLU A 231 -0.36 30.19 -15.33
C GLU A 231 -1.09 28.91 -15.76
N CYS A 232 -0.46 28.11 -16.59
CA CYS A 232 -0.98 26.83 -17.06
C CYS A 232 -0.95 25.72 -15.98
N TYR A 233 -0.18 25.89 -14.89
CA TYR A 233 -0.13 24.94 -13.79
C TYR A 233 -1.28 25.19 -12.81
N ASN A 234 -2.26 24.28 -12.81
CA ASN A 234 -3.44 24.29 -11.96
C ASN A 234 -3.63 22.92 -11.31
N PRO A 235 -2.96 22.64 -10.19
CA PRO A 235 -3.02 21.34 -9.53
C PRO A 235 -4.38 21.08 -8.88
N ILE A 236 -4.71 19.79 -8.73
CA ILE A 236 -5.86 19.35 -7.95
C ILE A 236 -5.47 19.32 -6.47
N PHE A 237 -6.29 19.94 -5.61
CA PHE A 237 -6.08 19.86 -4.17
C PHE A 237 -6.68 18.58 -3.61
N HIS A 238 -5.87 17.83 -2.88
CA HIS A 238 -6.27 16.63 -2.18
C HIS A 238 -5.98 16.78 -0.68
N ILE A 239 -7.03 16.70 0.14
CA ILE A 239 -6.95 16.81 1.59
C ILE A 239 -7.47 15.51 2.21
N ASP A 240 -6.69 14.91 3.09
CA ASP A 240 -7.05 13.69 3.78
C ASP A 240 -7.62 14.00 5.17
N VAL A 241 -8.92 13.85 5.32
CA VAL A 241 -9.67 14.31 6.51
C VAL A 241 -9.95 13.21 7.53
N TYR A 242 -9.66 11.95 7.28
CA TYR A 242 -9.81 10.84 8.25
C TYR A 242 -11.18 10.76 8.94
N GLY A 243 -12.23 11.22 8.28
CA GLY A 243 -13.57 11.30 8.86
C GLY A 243 -13.78 12.43 9.86
N THR A 244 -12.80 13.30 10.09
CA THR A 244 -12.91 14.43 11.05
C THR A 244 -14.00 15.44 10.67
N LEU A 245 -14.28 15.62 9.38
CA LEU A 245 -15.39 16.47 8.92
C LEU A 245 -16.75 15.90 9.37
N GLY A 246 -16.93 14.58 9.28
CA GLY A 246 -18.13 13.93 9.78
C GLY A 246 -18.33 14.13 11.30
N ILE A 247 -17.24 14.19 12.07
CA ILE A 247 -17.30 14.51 13.50
C ILE A 247 -17.69 15.97 13.71
N VAL A 248 -17.05 16.91 13.00
CA VAL A 248 -17.29 18.36 13.16
C VAL A 248 -18.73 18.74 12.78
N PHE A 249 -19.24 18.17 11.69
CA PHE A 249 -20.55 18.50 11.13
C PHE A 249 -21.62 17.43 11.41
N ASN A 250 -21.37 16.51 12.36
CA ASN A 250 -22.29 15.47 12.76
C ASN A 250 -22.87 14.65 11.56
N ASN A 251 -22.02 14.37 10.57
CA ASN A 251 -22.38 13.72 9.30
C ASN A 251 -23.48 14.47 8.50
N ASP A 252 -23.65 15.74 8.71
CA ASP A 252 -24.47 16.58 7.86
C ASP A 252 -23.68 16.96 6.60
N PHE A 253 -24.14 16.48 5.44
CA PHE A 253 -23.47 16.70 4.16
C PHE A 253 -23.73 18.09 3.54
N GLU A 254 -24.68 18.83 4.09
CA GLU A 254 -25.02 20.18 3.62
C GLU A 254 -24.35 21.29 4.46
N ALA A 255 -23.70 20.92 5.57
CA ALA A 255 -23.10 21.86 6.52
C ALA A 255 -21.73 22.47 6.12
#